data_4c20b09afecb3b6086fed392ec234f18
#
_entry.id   4c20b09afecb3b6086fed392ec234f18
#
_cell.length_a   1.000
_cell.length_b   1.000
_cell.length_c   1.000
_cell.angle_alpha   90.00
_cell.angle_beta   90.00
_cell.angle_gamma   90.00
#
_symmetry.space_group_name_H-M   'P 1'
#
loop_
_entity.id
_entity.type
_entity.pdbx_description
1 polymer ?
#
loop_
_entity_poly.entity_id
_entity_poly.type
_entity_poly.pdbx_seq_one_letter_code
_entity_poly.pdbx_strand_id
1 'polypeptide(L)'
;MLKSLLCAAALAFPMALSSTLPATADSYLLMAEEDGCYWCGRWNKEISQIYPKTPEGKAAPLKRYDLHGKTPDVDFKQRVAFTPTFILVIDGREVSRLEGYPGEDFFWGLLSQMLSRADIKLDEAS
;
A
#
# COMPACT_ATOMS: atom_id res chain seq x y z
N MET A 1 63.56 -42.94 13.59
CA MET A 1 62.14 -42.90 14.05
C MET A 1 61.58 -41.49 13.80
N LEU A 2 60.91 -41.32 12.69
CA LEU A 2 60.27 -40.05 12.33
C LEU A 2 58.84 -40.06 12.81
N LYS A 3 58.52 -39.18 13.76
CA LYS A 3 57.14 -38.93 14.16
C LYS A 3 56.59 -37.77 13.37
N SER A 4 55.76 -38.08 12.39
CA SER A 4 55.00 -37.09 11.64
C SER A 4 53.92 -36.49 12.50
N LEU A 5 54.02 -35.22 12.83
CA LEU A 5 52.98 -34.41 13.41
C LEU A 5 52.10 -33.83 12.30
N LEU A 6 50.93 -34.39 12.09
CA LEU A 6 49.91 -33.84 11.23
C LEU A 6 49.17 -32.74 12.00
N CYS A 7 49.48 -31.49 11.66
CA CYS A 7 48.64 -30.34 12.06
C CYS A 7 47.40 -30.26 11.18
N ALA A 8 46.29 -30.70 11.71
CA ALA A 8 45.00 -30.44 11.08
C ALA A 8 44.56 -29.00 11.38
N ALA A 9 44.73 -28.12 10.40
CA ALA A 9 44.17 -26.77 10.48
C ALA A 9 42.64 -26.83 10.20
N ALA A 10 41.86 -26.73 11.24
CA ALA A 10 40.42 -26.55 11.09
C ALA A 10 40.13 -25.12 10.65
N LEU A 11 39.78 -24.94 9.39
CA LEU A 11 39.26 -23.68 8.83
C LEU A 11 37.82 -23.52 9.32
N ALA A 12 37.63 -22.76 10.40
CA ALA A 12 36.34 -22.32 10.84
C ALA A 12 35.84 -21.21 9.86
N PHE A 13 34.92 -21.58 9.00
CA PHE A 13 34.25 -20.63 8.12
C PHE A 13 33.17 -19.91 8.96
N PRO A 14 33.25 -18.57 9.12
CA PRO A 14 32.15 -17.87 9.80
C PRO A 14 30.92 -17.86 8.90
N MET A 15 29.88 -18.59 9.28
CA MET A 15 28.57 -18.50 8.66
C MET A 15 27.97 -17.15 9.02
N ALA A 16 28.10 -16.18 8.10
CA ALA A 16 27.40 -14.92 8.23
C ALA A 16 25.89 -15.19 8.09
N LEU A 17 25.17 -15.16 9.20
CA LEU A 17 23.71 -15.13 9.17
C LEU A 17 23.28 -13.79 8.57
N SER A 18 23.00 -13.78 7.29
CA SER A 18 22.31 -12.66 6.66
C SER A 18 20.90 -12.61 7.18
N SER A 19 20.64 -11.75 8.15
CA SER A 19 19.29 -11.44 8.61
C SER A 19 18.60 -10.67 7.50
N THR A 20 17.87 -11.36 6.64
CA THR A 20 16.97 -10.72 5.69
C THR A 20 15.76 -10.18 6.47
N LEU A 21 15.73 -8.86 6.69
CA LEU A 21 14.54 -8.20 7.18
C LEU A 21 13.42 -8.38 6.15
N PRO A 22 12.19 -8.78 6.58
CA PRO A 22 11.08 -8.85 5.64
C PRO A 22 10.82 -7.45 5.09
N ALA A 23 10.83 -7.32 3.75
CA ALA A 23 10.42 -6.09 3.10
C ALA A 23 8.94 -5.87 3.39
N THR A 24 8.58 -4.73 4.02
CA THR A 24 7.19 -4.31 4.15
C THR A 24 6.63 -4.01 2.77
N ALA A 25 5.44 -4.57 2.45
CA ALA A 25 4.74 -4.27 1.22
C ALA A 25 4.44 -2.76 1.13
N ASP A 26 4.73 -2.14 -0.01
CA ASP A 26 4.37 -0.74 -0.28
C ASP A 26 2.89 -0.65 -0.63
N SER A 27 2.07 -0.20 0.31
CA SER A 27 0.63 -0.06 0.14
C SER A 27 0.21 1.41 0.20
N TYR A 28 -0.67 1.80 -0.71
CA TYR A 28 -1.25 3.14 -0.73
C TYR A 28 -2.64 3.12 -1.37
N LEU A 29 -3.43 4.14 -1.07
CA LEU A 29 -4.71 4.38 -1.72
C LEU A 29 -4.51 5.41 -2.83
N LEU A 30 -4.76 5.01 -4.06
CA LEU A 30 -4.67 5.88 -5.23
C LEU A 30 -6.05 6.42 -5.58
N MET A 31 -6.21 7.72 -5.58
CA MET A 31 -7.45 8.39 -5.97
C MET A 31 -7.32 8.93 -7.39
N ALA A 32 -8.16 8.43 -8.28
CA ALA A 32 -8.38 9.03 -9.58
C ALA A 32 -9.41 10.16 -9.44
N GLU A 33 -9.06 11.35 -9.87
CA GLU A 33 -9.91 12.54 -9.82
C GLU A 33 -9.84 13.31 -11.13
N GLU A 34 -10.73 14.27 -11.31
CA GLU A 34 -10.75 15.16 -12.47
C GLU A 34 -11.42 16.48 -12.12
N ASP A 35 -11.12 17.52 -12.91
CA ASP A 35 -11.78 18.81 -12.75
C ASP A 35 -13.29 18.70 -13.02
N GLY A 36 -14.08 19.42 -12.25
CA GLY A 36 -15.54 19.38 -12.37
C GLY A 36 -16.22 18.15 -11.79
N CYS A 37 -15.48 17.27 -11.15
CA CYS A 37 -16.02 16.09 -10.47
C CYS A 37 -16.67 16.48 -9.15
N TYR A 38 -18.01 16.48 -9.09
CA TYR A 38 -18.77 16.84 -7.90
C TYR A 38 -18.44 15.95 -6.70
N TRP A 39 -18.40 14.64 -6.90
CA TRP A 39 -18.15 13.69 -5.80
C TRP A 39 -16.70 13.68 -5.33
N CYS A 40 -15.75 14.04 -6.22
CA CYS A 40 -14.37 14.31 -5.82
C CYS A 40 -14.30 15.50 -4.86
N GLY A 41 -15.02 16.57 -5.17
CA GLY A 41 -15.12 17.75 -4.31
C GLY A 41 -15.76 17.44 -2.96
N ARG A 42 -16.80 16.61 -2.93
CA ARG A 42 -17.43 16.16 -1.70
C ARG A 42 -16.47 15.37 -0.83
N TRP A 43 -15.78 14.40 -1.41
CA TRP A 43 -14.77 13.61 -0.70
C TRP A 43 -13.63 14.51 -0.18
N ASN A 44 -13.15 15.43 -1.01
CA ASN A 44 -12.11 16.37 -0.60
C ASN A 44 -12.52 17.20 0.62
N LYS A 45 -13.77 17.63 0.67
CA LYS A 45 -14.30 18.42 1.77
C LYS A 45 -14.51 17.60 3.05
N GLU A 46 -15.03 16.39 2.92
CA GLU A 46 -15.46 15.56 4.05
C GLU A 46 -14.36 14.67 4.62
N ILE A 47 -13.45 14.18 3.78
CA ILE A 47 -12.49 13.13 4.13
C ILE A 47 -11.02 13.56 4.03
N SER A 48 -10.67 14.29 2.99
CA SER A 48 -9.26 14.53 2.60
C SER A 48 -8.36 15.01 3.75
N GLN A 49 -8.85 15.95 4.58
CA GLN A 49 -8.05 16.53 5.65
C GLN A 49 -7.84 15.59 6.83
N ILE A 50 -8.81 14.71 7.09
CA ILE A 50 -8.71 13.77 8.22
C ILE A 50 -8.05 12.46 7.80
N TYR A 51 -8.08 12.11 6.52
CA TYR A 51 -7.58 10.83 6.01
C TYR A 51 -6.17 10.48 6.51
N PRO A 52 -5.15 11.35 6.39
CA PRO A 52 -3.78 11.01 6.82
C PRO A 52 -3.64 10.82 8.33
N LYS A 53 -4.61 11.28 9.11
CA LYS A 53 -4.62 11.18 10.58
C LYS A 53 -5.28 9.89 11.07
N THR A 54 -5.95 9.17 10.19
CA THR A 54 -6.67 7.93 10.51
C THR A 54 -5.75 6.71 10.45
N PRO A 55 -6.08 5.61 11.14
CA PRO A 55 -5.35 4.35 10.99
C PRO A 55 -5.31 3.87 9.53
N GLU A 56 -6.40 4.03 8.80
CA GLU A 56 -6.51 3.66 7.38
C GLU A 56 -5.55 4.49 6.53
N GLY A 57 -5.51 5.81 6.73
CA GLY A 57 -4.62 6.71 5.99
C GLY A 57 -3.14 6.52 6.30
N LYS A 58 -2.83 6.03 7.49
CA LYS A 58 -1.45 5.65 7.86
C LYS A 58 -1.05 4.32 7.24
N ALA A 59 -1.98 3.35 7.20
CA ALA A 59 -1.75 2.04 6.61
C ALA A 59 -1.68 2.09 5.07
N ALA A 60 -2.48 2.95 4.45
CA ALA A 60 -2.53 3.17 3.01
C ALA A 60 -2.53 4.68 2.71
N PRO A 61 -1.37 5.33 2.70
CA PRO A 61 -1.27 6.76 2.41
C PRO A 61 -1.91 7.12 1.07
N LEU A 62 -2.54 8.30 0.99
CA LEU A 62 -3.22 8.77 -0.20
C LEU A 62 -2.21 9.26 -1.24
N LYS A 63 -2.36 8.76 -2.47
CA LYS A 63 -1.79 9.33 -3.69
C LYS A 63 -2.91 9.70 -4.65
N ARG A 64 -2.69 10.72 -5.46
CA ARG A 64 -3.69 11.24 -6.39
C ARG A 64 -3.17 11.30 -7.81
N TYR A 65 -4.04 11.13 -8.77
CA TYR A 65 -3.74 11.48 -10.16
C TYR A 65 -4.99 11.99 -10.88
N ASP A 66 -4.77 12.84 -11.86
CA ASP A 66 -5.82 13.30 -12.76
C ASP A 66 -6.10 12.22 -13.82
N LEU A 67 -7.37 11.83 -13.96
CA LEU A 67 -7.78 10.81 -14.93
C LEU A 67 -7.38 11.17 -16.37
N HIS A 68 -7.32 12.45 -16.70
CA HIS A 68 -6.92 12.97 -18.01
C HIS A 68 -5.43 13.33 -18.11
N GLY A 69 -4.70 13.20 -17.00
CA GLY A 69 -3.26 13.45 -16.93
C GLY A 69 -2.43 12.20 -17.20
N LYS A 70 -1.20 12.24 -16.71
CA LYS A 70 -0.31 11.09 -16.83
C LYS A 70 -0.83 9.92 -15.97
N THR A 71 -1.00 8.79 -16.61
CA THR A 71 -1.38 7.54 -15.90
C THR A 71 -0.22 7.06 -15.03
N PRO A 72 -0.46 6.78 -13.73
CA PRO A 72 0.58 6.24 -12.87
C PRO A 72 1.07 4.87 -13.31
N ASP A 73 2.30 4.54 -12.96
CA ASP A 73 2.89 3.22 -13.20
C ASP A 73 2.33 2.21 -12.18
N VAL A 74 1.13 1.74 -12.47
CA VAL A 74 0.39 0.76 -11.67
C VAL A 74 -0.16 -0.30 -12.62
N ASP A 75 -0.04 -1.55 -12.21
CA ASP A 75 -0.69 -2.66 -12.90
C ASP A 75 -2.19 -2.68 -12.52
N PHE A 76 -2.99 -1.97 -13.31
CA PHE A 76 -4.44 -1.88 -13.13
C PHE A 76 -5.13 -3.15 -13.61
N LYS A 77 -6.10 -3.64 -12.84
CA LYS A 77 -6.94 -4.78 -13.23
C LYS A 77 -7.82 -4.48 -14.44
N GLN A 78 -8.24 -3.22 -14.55
CA GLN A 78 -9.05 -2.72 -15.66
C GLN A 78 -8.89 -1.20 -15.76
N ARG A 79 -9.32 -0.65 -16.88
CA ARG A 79 -9.33 0.79 -17.10
C ARG A 79 -10.09 1.52 -16.00
N VAL A 80 -9.54 2.64 -15.53
CA VAL A 80 -10.24 3.57 -14.65
C VAL A 80 -11.11 4.47 -15.51
N ALA A 81 -12.42 4.43 -15.30
CA ALA A 81 -13.41 5.13 -16.13
C ALA A 81 -14.24 6.15 -15.35
N PHE A 82 -14.25 6.09 -14.03
CA PHE A 82 -15.09 6.92 -13.17
C PHE A 82 -14.24 7.73 -12.20
N THR A 83 -14.75 8.90 -11.81
CA THR A 83 -14.15 9.71 -10.75
C THR A 83 -15.19 10.08 -9.68
N PRO A 84 -14.80 10.05 -8.39
CA PRO A 84 -13.55 9.49 -7.91
C PRO A 84 -13.53 7.95 -8.01
N THR A 85 -12.37 7.38 -8.25
CA THR A 85 -12.11 5.95 -8.03
C THR A 85 -10.97 5.83 -7.04
N PHE A 86 -11.15 5.02 -6.01
CA PHE A 86 -10.14 4.75 -4.99
C PHE A 86 -9.60 3.34 -5.20
N ILE A 87 -8.32 3.24 -5.46
CA ILE A 87 -7.65 2.01 -5.85
C ILE A 87 -6.63 1.65 -4.77
N LEU A 88 -6.79 0.51 -4.13
CA LEU A 88 -5.79 0.00 -3.22
C LEU A 88 -4.67 -0.66 -4.03
N VAL A 89 -3.48 -0.08 -3.93
CA VAL A 89 -2.29 -0.53 -4.64
C VAL A 89 -1.31 -1.12 -3.63
N ILE A 90 -0.84 -2.32 -3.91
CA ILE A 90 0.18 -3.01 -3.11
C ILE A 90 1.29 -3.49 -4.06
N ASP A 91 2.52 -3.06 -3.80
CA ASP A 91 3.69 -3.39 -4.63
C ASP A 91 3.47 -3.11 -6.12
N GLY A 92 2.86 -1.96 -6.43
CA GLY A 92 2.63 -1.50 -7.80
C GLY A 92 1.43 -2.15 -8.50
N ARG A 93 0.63 -2.95 -7.81
CA ARG A 93 -0.53 -3.65 -8.38
C ARG A 93 -1.82 -3.24 -7.71
N GLU A 94 -2.86 -3.05 -8.51
CA GLU A 94 -4.22 -2.92 -7.99
C GLU A 94 -4.68 -4.24 -7.36
N VAL A 95 -5.10 -4.18 -6.09
CA VAL A 95 -5.67 -5.34 -5.40
C VAL A 95 -7.18 -5.23 -5.25
N SER A 96 -7.71 -4.01 -5.13
CA SER A 96 -9.15 -3.74 -5.11
C SER A 96 -9.42 -2.28 -5.42
N ARG A 97 -10.68 -1.93 -5.72
CA ARG A 97 -11.09 -0.55 -5.94
C ARG A 97 -12.50 -0.27 -5.43
N LEU A 98 -12.74 0.98 -5.15
CA LEU A 98 -14.04 1.56 -4.88
C LEU A 98 -14.31 2.63 -5.94
N GLU A 99 -15.32 2.43 -6.77
CA GLU A 99 -15.74 3.41 -7.78
C GLU A 99 -16.82 4.33 -7.20
N GLY A 100 -16.59 5.63 -7.28
CA GLY A 100 -17.48 6.64 -6.72
C GLY A 100 -17.22 6.93 -5.24
N TYR A 101 -18.02 7.87 -4.71
CA TYR A 101 -17.98 8.24 -3.31
C TYR A 101 -19.41 8.13 -2.72
N PRO A 102 -19.67 7.09 -1.92
CA PRO A 102 -21.02 6.80 -1.43
C PRO A 102 -21.39 7.56 -0.16
N GLY A 103 -20.60 8.54 0.26
CA GLY A 103 -20.72 9.24 1.52
C GLY A 103 -19.75 8.73 2.57
N GLU A 104 -19.58 9.52 3.64
CA GLU A 104 -18.54 9.31 4.64
C GLU A 104 -18.61 7.94 5.32
N ASP A 105 -19.77 7.58 5.85
CA ASP A 105 -19.93 6.33 6.60
C ASP A 105 -19.63 5.10 5.74
N PHE A 106 -20.19 5.06 4.53
CA PHE A 106 -19.95 3.95 3.61
C PHE A 106 -18.51 3.91 3.10
N PHE A 107 -17.90 5.07 2.87
CA PHE A 107 -16.51 5.14 2.44
C PHE A 107 -15.59 4.45 3.45
N TRP A 108 -15.69 4.80 4.72
CA TRP A 108 -14.85 4.20 5.76
C TRP A 108 -15.10 2.69 5.90
N GLY A 109 -16.35 2.27 5.87
CA GLY A 109 -16.71 0.84 5.94
C GLY A 109 -16.16 0.03 4.78
N LEU A 110 -16.28 0.55 3.55
CA LEU A 110 -15.78 -0.12 2.35
C LEU A 110 -14.25 -0.14 2.31
N LEU A 111 -13.61 0.97 2.67
CA LEU A 111 -12.15 1.03 2.77
C LEU A 111 -11.60 0.04 3.80
N SER A 112 -12.22 -0.04 4.97
CA SER A 112 -11.84 -1.01 6.00
C SER A 112 -11.95 -2.44 5.52
N GLN A 113 -12.98 -2.77 4.74
CA GLN A 113 -13.12 -4.08 4.10
C GLN A 113 -12.01 -4.34 3.08
N MET A 114 -11.68 -3.35 2.25
CA MET A 114 -10.60 -3.46 1.27
C MET A 114 -9.26 -3.76 1.96
N LEU A 115 -8.95 -3.03 3.01
CA LEU A 115 -7.71 -3.22 3.78
C LEU A 115 -7.67 -4.58 4.48
N SER A 116 -8.77 -4.98 5.09
CA SER A 116 -8.89 -6.27 5.78
C SER A 116 -8.71 -7.45 4.82
N ARG A 117 -9.33 -7.40 3.64
CA ARG A 117 -9.18 -8.45 2.60
C ARG A 117 -7.76 -8.54 2.05
N ALA A 118 -7.01 -7.46 2.13
CA ALA A 118 -5.61 -7.40 1.74
C ALA A 118 -4.64 -7.75 2.88
N ASP A 119 -5.16 -8.20 4.02
CA ASP A 119 -4.39 -8.50 5.23
C ASP A 119 -3.59 -7.31 5.78
N ILE A 120 -4.03 -6.10 5.47
CA ILE A 120 -3.44 -4.87 6.03
C ILE A 120 -4.06 -4.63 7.39
N LYS A 121 -3.23 -4.77 8.41
CA LYS A 121 -3.64 -4.50 9.79
C LYS A 121 -3.57 -3.01 10.07
N LEU A 122 -4.62 -2.51 10.71
CA LEU A 122 -4.65 -1.14 11.21
C LEU A 122 -4.03 -1.13 12.59
N ASP A 123 -3.07 -0.23 12.81
CA ASP A 123 -2.59 0.05 14.16
C ASP A 123 -3.72 0.77 14.90
N GLU A 124 -4.24 0.14 15.94
CA GLU A 124 -5.16 0.83 16.82
C GLU A 124 -4.40 2.00 17.45
N ALA A 125 -4.87 3.21 17.15
CA ALA A 125 -4.32 4.41 17.78
C ALA A 125 -4.63 4.37 19.28
N SER A 126 -3.63 4.02 20.05
CA SER A 126 -3.67 4.14 21.49
C SER A 126 -3.63 5.61 21.92
#